data_3dd57e7904cfcb049cebd654165903e6
#
_entry.id   3dd57e7904cfcb049cebd654165903e6
#
_cell.length_a   1.000
_cell.length_b   1.000
_cell.length_c   1.000
_cell.angle_alpha   90.00
_cell.angle_beta   90.00
_cell.angle_gamma   90.00
#
_symmetry.space_group_name_H-M   'P 1'
#
loop_
_entity.id
_entity.type
_entity.pdbx_description
1 polymer ?
#
loop_
_entity_poly.entity_id
_entity_poly.type
_entity_poly.pdbx_seq_one_letter_code
_entity_poly.pdbx_strand_id
1 'polypeptide(L)'
;MAKEKLLLIPGPSPVVPRILEALAQPTVSHVGPEMVRELRESCENLKKIVFSEKGEPFIISGAGTLAMEMALLNTVAPSDRVLVLSQGYFGQRMGQICQAFGLTHDVLECEWGKAVLPGELQSQLAKQSYQVVVCTHVDTATGACAPVEEYARIVQKTGALFIVDGVCATGGIPERMDAWKIDVVLTAAQKCLGTPPGLCILVLSERAMDKRRSMSSIPAYYSDLLRWLPIMHQPARYFSTPCVNEIRAFYEATRMIMEEGMEARFKRHDLYARAIRAGLAALGFGFFTDARFPASTLSVVLYPDGVDDKAFRTTLYENGVVVAGGLAQTLGKVFRMGHMGNLSAGDVQFALEAVEKTLAALGHGFRAGAGLAAVEKVLSS
;
A
#
# COMPACT_ATOMS: atom_id res chain seq x y z
N MET A 1 -31.94 -6.66 -6.64
CA MET A 1 -30.55 -6.70 -6.12
C MET A 1 -30.14 -5.28 -5.82
N ALA A 2 -29.52 -5.00 -4.68
CA ALA A 2 -28.96 -3.68 -4.38
C ALA A 2 -27.91 -3.36 -5.44
N LYS A 3 -27.93 -2.14 -5.98
CA LYS A 3 -26.93 -1.70 -6.96
C LYS A 3 -25.54 -1.76 -6.29
N GLU A 4 -24.59 -2.40 -6.94
CA GLU A 4 -23.20 -2.47 -6.44
C GLU A 4 -22.64 -1.05 -6.28
N LYS A 5 -21.97 -0.81 -5.15
CA LYS A 5 -21.41 0.50 -4.82
C LYS A 5 -19.93 0.53 -5.18
N LEU A 6 -19.49 1.64 -5.74
CA LEU A 6 -18.08 1.87 -6.03
C LEU A 6 -17.31 2.07 -4.72
N LEU A 7 -16.40 1.15 -4.43
CA LEU A 7 -15.60 1.14 -3.20
C LEU A 7 -14.32 1.97 -3.39
N LEU A 8 -14.28 3.17 -2.85
CA LEU A 8 -13.13 4.09 -2.91
C LEU A 8 -12.53 4.36 -1.52
N ILE A 9 -12.53 3.37 -0.64
CA ILE A 9 -11.74 3.44 0.60
C ILE A 9 -10.26 3.15 0.30
N PRO A 10 -9.31 3.57 1.14
CA PRO A 10 -7.89 3.27 0.96
C PRO A 10 -7.54 1.80 1.22
N GLY A 11 -8.34 0.90 0.72
CA GLY A 11 -8.28 -0.55 0.86
C GLY A 11 -9.19 -1.12 1.95
N PRO A 12 -9.81 -2.28 1.63
CA PRO A 12 -9.71 -2.98 0.34
C PRO A 12 -10.10 -2.13 -0.86
N SER A 13 -9.35 -2.26 -1.96
CA SER A 13 -9.68 -1.65 -3.25
C SER A 13 -10.75 -2.47 -4.00
N PRO A 14 -11.44 -1.92 -5.01
CA PRO A 14 -12.37 -2.69 -5.83
C PRO A 14 -11.68 -3.90 -6.46
N VAL A 15 -12.39 -5.03 -6.44
CA VAL A 15 -11.94 -6.27 -7.08
C VAL A 15 -12.74 -6.47 -8.36
N VAL A 16 -12.07 -6.53 -9.50
CA VAL A 16 -12.72 -6.66 -10.80
C VAL A 16 -13.25 -8.09 -11.04
N PRO A 17 -14.29 -8.27 -11.88
CA PRO A 17 -14.92 -9.57 -12.12
C PRO A 17 -13.94 -10.69 -12.46
N ARG A 18 -12.95 -10.43 -13.32
CA ARG A 18 -11.93 -11.39 -13.73
C ARG A 18 -11.18 -12.01 -12.54
N ILE A 19 -10.89 -11.21 -11.50
CA ILE A 19 -10.23 -11.68 -10.28
C ILE A 19 -11.21 -12.44 -9.38
N LEU A 20 -12.46 -11.96 -9.28
CA LEU A 20 -13.52 -12.65 -8.53
C LEU A 20 -13.85 -14.01 -9.13
N GLU A 21 -13.85 -14.15 -10.45
CA GLU A 21 -14.02 -15.42 -11.16
C GLU A 21 -12.88 -16.39 -10.86
N ALA A 22 -11.64 -15.92 -10.77
CA ALA A 22 -10.49 -16.72 -10.37
C ALA A 22 -10.62 -17.20 -8.91
N LEU A 23 -11.04 -16.30 -8.00
CA LEU A 23 -11.27 -16.63 -6.59
C LEU A 23 -12.36 -17.69 -6.40
N ALA A 24 -13.44 -17.64 -7.21
CA ALA A 24 -14.60 -18.51 -7.11
C ALA A 24 -14.38 -19.90 -7.72
N GLN A 25 -13.23 -20.17 -8.33
CA GLN A 25 -12.93 -21.50 -8.87
C GLN A 25 -12.89 -22.57 -7.76
N PRO A 26 -13.22 -23.83 -8.07
CA PRO A 26 -13.09 -24.93 -7.10
C PRO A 26 -11.67 -24.97 -6.52
N THR A 27 -11.60 -25.17 -5.19
CA THR A 27 -10.32 -25.33 -4.51
C THR A 27 -9.60 -26.57 -4.99
N VAL A 28 -8.32 -26.42 -5.36
CA VAL A 28 -7.43 -27.50 -5.82
C VAL A 28 -6.44 -27.90 -4.73
N SER A 29 -5.73 -29.00 -4.96
CA SER A 29 -4.65 -29.40 -4.04
C SER A 29 -3.56 -28.33 -3.99
N HIS A 30 -3.18 -27.92 -2.76
CA HIS A 30 -2.11 -26.93 -2.52
C HIS A 30 -0.73 -27.39 -3.00
N VAL A 31 -0.55 -28.67 -3.27
CA VAL A 31 0.68 -29.26 -3.88
C VAL A 31 0.43 -29.78 -5.30
N GLY A 32 -0.74 -29.52 -5.87
CA GLY A 32 -1.11 -29.91 -7.23
C GLY A 32 -0.42 -29.05 -8.29
N PRO A 33 -0.38 -29.52 -9.55
CA PRO A 33 0.37 -28.85 -10.63
C PRO A 33 -0.16 -27.43 -10.92
N GLU A 34 -1.47 -27.20 -10.81
CA GLU A 34 -2.08 -25.88 -11.01
C GLU A 34 -1.55 -24.90 -9.97
N MET A 35 -1.63 -25.25 -8.69
CA MET A 35 -1.19 -24.39 -7.60
C MET A 35 0.32 -24.15 -7.63
N VAL A 36 1.11 -25.17 -7.97
CA VAL A 36 2.56 -25.06 -8.15
C VAL A 36 2.91 -24.03 -9.22
N ARG A 37 2.20 -24.07 -10.35
CA ARG A 37 2.39 -23.10 -11.45
C ARG A 37 1.95 -21.70 -11.00
N GLU A 38 0.74 -21.55 -10.47
CA GLU A 38 0.14 -20.27 -10.12
C GLU A 38 0.97 -19.53 -9.04
N LEU A 39 1.47 -20.23 -8.02
CA LEU A 39 2.35 -19.63 -7.01
C LEU A 39 3.70 -19.25 -7.61
N ARG A 40 4.32 -20.10 -8.44
CA ARG A 40 5.61 -19.78 -9.06
C ARG A 40 5.52 -18.55 -9.96
N GLU A 41 4.51 -18.51 -10.84
CA GLU A 41 4.33 -17.37 -11.74
C GLU A 41 3.95 -16.09 -10.97
N SER A 42 3.18 -16.19 -9.88
CA SER A 42 2.91 -15.07 -8.98
C SER A 42 4.19 -14.51 -8.35
N CYS A 43 5.10 -15.37 -7.91
CA CYS A 43 6.40 -14.96 -7.39
C CYS A 43 7.24 -14.23 -8.44
N GLU A 44 7.29 -14.75 -9.68
CA GLU A 44 8.02 -14.10 -10.78
C GLU A 44 7.40 -12.75 -11.18
N ASN A 45 6.07 -12.66 -11.21
CA ASN A 45 5.38 -11.40 -11.49
C ASN A 45 5.60 -10.38 -10.36
N LEU A 46 5.59 -10.84 -9.10
CA LEU A 46 5.84 -9.97 -7.96
C LEU A 46 7.23 -9.35 -8.01
N LYS A 47 8.26 -10.11 -8.39
CA LYS A 47 9.62 -9.58 -8.62
C LYS A 47 9.62 -8.46 -9.67
N LYS A 48 8.89 -8.64 -10.77
CA LYS A 48 8.76 -7.60 -11.82
C LYS A 48 8.04 -6.36 -11.29
N ILE A 49 7.00 -6.53 -10.46
CA ILE A 49 6.23 -5.42 -9.85
C ILE A 49 7.12 -4.53 -8.98
N VAL A 50 8.05 -5.12 -8.23
CA VAL A 50 8.99 -4.38 -7.36
C VAL A 50 10.35 -4.13 -8.02
N PHE A 51 10.51 -4.43 -9.31
CA PHE A 51 11.75 -4.24 -10.07
C PHE A 51 12.97 -4.92 -9.41
N SER A 52 12.80 -6.19 -9.03
CA SER A 52 13.88 -7.02 -8.49
C SER A 52 14.10 -8.27 -9.34
N GLU A 53 15.35 -8.53 -9.71
CA GLU A 53 15.75 -9.75 -10.43
C GLU A 53 16.07 -10.89 -9.44
N LYS A 54 16.71 -10.54 -8.31
CA LYS A 54 17.27 -11.49 -7.34
C LYS A 54 16.49 -11.57 -6.03
N GLY A 55 15.45 -10.76 -5.85
CA GLY A 55 14.66 -10.76 -4.62
C GLY A 55 13.95 -12.09 -4.38
N GLU A 56 13.83 -12.47 -3.11
CA GLU A 56 13.09 -13.62 -2.65
C GLU A 56 11.65 -13.21 -2.30
N PRO A 57 10.65 -13.58 -3.10
CA PRO A 57 9.25 -13.26 -2.84
C PRO A 57 8.62 -14.24 -1.86
N PHE A 58 7.74 -13.72 -1.00
CA PHE A 58 6.94 -14.50 -0.07
C PHE A 58 5.47 -14.09 -0.19
N ILE A 59 4.60 -15.04 -0.45
CA ILE A 59 3.14 -14.88 -0.58
C ILE A 59 2.52 -15.80 0.46
N ILE A 60 2.02 -15.22 1.56
CA ILE A 60 1.65 -15.96 2.78
C ILE A 60 0.25 -15.52 3.20
N SER A 61 -0.54 -16.43 3.78
CA SER A 61 -1.86 -16.12 4.35
C SER A 61 -1.74 -15.13 5.51
N GLY A 62 -2.37 -13.96 5.36
CA GLY A 62 -2.33 -12.92 6.38
C GLY A 62 -2.64 -11.52 5.87
N ALA A 63 -2.54 -10.55 6.75
CA ALA A 63 -2.77 -9.14 6.45
C ALA A 63 -1.44 -8.37 6.33
N GLY A 64 -1.50 -7.11 5.86
CA GLY A 64 -0.33 -6.23 5.79
C GLY A 64 0.36 -6.02 7.15
N THR A 65 -0.39 -6.06 8.26
CA THR A 65 0.21 -6.00 9.61
C THR A 65 1.12 -7.20 9.89
N LEU A 66 0.74 -8.40 9.42
CA LEU A 66 1.64 -9.56 9.50
C LEU A 66 2.90 -9.34 8.66
N ALA A 67 2.80 -8.71 7.48
CA ALA A 67 3.98 -8.37 6.68
C ALA A 67 4.94 -7.43 7.42
N MET A 68 4.42 -6.43 8.16
CA MET A 68 5.22 -5.54 9.01
C MET A 68 5.96 -6.32 10.11
N GLU A 69 5.26 -7.21 10.82
CA GLU A 69 5.86 -8.09 11.85
C GLU A 69 6.94 -9.00 11.25
N MET A 70 6.61 -9.68 10.13
CA MET A 70 7.54 -10.60 9.47
C MET A 70 8.80 -9.88 8.96
N ALA A 71 8.68 -8.69 8.41
CA ALA A 71 9.83 -7.91 7.94
C ALA A 71 10.79 -7.62 9.10
N LEU A 72 10.30 -7.14 10.22
CA LEU A 72 11.10 -6.83 11.41
C LEU A 72 11.70 -8.10 12.03
N LEU A 73 10.89 -9.12 12.29
CA LEU A 73 11.34 -10.34 12.96
C LEU A 73 12.42 -11.11 12.18
N ASN A 74 12.40 -11.02 10.85
CA ASN A 74 13.38 -11.71 10.00
C ASN A 74 14.60 -10.86 9.64
N THR A 75 14.67 -9.59 10.04
CA THR A 75 15.79 -8.71 9.69
C THR A 75 16.45 -8.01 10.88
N VAL A 76 15.81 -8.05 12.05
CA VAL A 76 16.31 -7.39 13.26
C VAL A 76 16.77 -8.43 14.27
N ALA A 77 18.06 -8.47 14.55
CA ALA A 77 18.63 -9.30 15.62
C ALA A 77 18.43 -8.61 16.99
N PRO A 78 18.47 -9.36 18.13
CA PRO A 78 18.29 -8.78 19.46
C PRO A 78 19.21 -7.61 19.82
N SER A 79 20.40 -7.56 19.23
CA SER A 79 21.39 -6.49 19.45
C SER A 79 21.24 -5.30 18.51
N ASP A 80 20.37 -5.41 17.52
CA ASP A 80 20.19 -4.37 16.49
C ASP A 80 19.32 -3.22 17.01
N ARG A 81 19.56 -2.04 16.45
CA ARG A 81 18.72 -0.85 16.65
C ARG A 81 18.01 -0.49 15.34
N VAL A 82 16.73 -0.22 15.45
CA VAL A 82 15.86 0.15 14.33
C VAL A 82 15.59 1.65 14.34
N LEU A 83 15.63 2.31 13.18
CA LEU A 83 15.08 3.65 13.00
C LEU A 83 13.77 3.54 12.22
N VAL A 84 12.68 3.98 12.82
CA VAL A 84 11.36 4.07 12.18
C VAL A 84 11.13 5.49 11.68
N LEU A 85 10.92 5.68 10.38
CA LEU A 85 10.49 6.96 9.80
C LEU A 85 8.97 6.99 9.79
N SER A 86 8.39 7.89 10.61
CA SER A 86 6.94 7.98 10.82
C SER A 86 6.39 9.29 10.26
N GLN A 87 5.46 9.17 9.33
CA GLN A 87 4.72 10.29 8.74
C GLN A 87 3.21 10.18 8.98
N GLY A 88 2.82 9.32 9.93
CA GLY A 88 1.43 9.13 10.31
C GLY A 88 1.19 7.82 11.05
N TYR A 89 -0.05 7.34 10.96
CA TYR A 89 -0.58 6.22 11.74
C TYR A 89 0.20 4.91 11.55
N PHE A 90 0.60 4.59 10.30
CA PHE A 90 1.26 3.31 10.01
C PHE A 90 2.75 3.33 10.36
N GLY A 91 3.40 4.48 10.27
CA GLY A 91 4.74 4.65 10.84
C GLY A 91 4.73 4.46 12.37
N GLN A 92 3.76 5.05 13.08
CA GLN A 92 3.59 4.84 14.52
C GLN A 92 3.31 3.37 14.86
N ARG A 93 2.47 2.66 14.04
CA ARG A 93 2.23 1.22 14.18
C ARG A 93 3.52 0.42 14.06
N MET A 94 4.42 0.77 13.14
CA MET A 94 5.71 0.10 13.02
C MET A 94 6.53 0.21 14.31
N GLY A 95 6.55 1.39 14.94
CA GLY A 95 7.14 1.59 16.27
C GLY A 95 6.47 0.74 17.36
N GLN A 96 5.12 0.65 17.35
CA GLN A 96 4.37 -0.20 18.27
C GLN A 96 4.71 -1.69 18.09
N ILE A 97 4.92 -2.15 16.87
CA ILE A 97 5.36 -3.53 16.58
C ILE A 97 6.78 -3.73 17.12
N CYS A 98 7.71 -2.80 16.90
CA CYS A 98 9.04 -2.87 17.52
C CYS A 98 8.95 -2.98 19.04
N GLN A 99 8.11 -2.18 19.68
CA GLN A 99 7.88 -2.23 21.13
C GLN A 99 7.30 -3.58 21.57
N ALA A 100 6.30 -4.11 20.85
CA ALA A 100 5.63 -5.37 21.20
C ALA A 100 6.60 -6.56 21.17
N PHE A 101 7.59 -6.55 20.28
CA PHE A 101 8.62 -7.58 20.18
C PHE A 101 9.91 -7.25 20.97
N GLY A 102 9.93 -6.16 21.74
CA GLY A 102 11.09 -5.76 22.54
C GLY A 102 12.30 -5.35 21.70
N LEU A 103 12.10 -4.90 20.46
CA LEU A 103 13.16 -4.44 19.58
C LEU A 103 13.61 -3.02 19.96
N THR A 104 14.91 -2.81 20.11
CA THR A 104 15.47 -1.49 20.37
C THR A 104 15.24 -0.59 19.16
N HIS A 105 14.51 0.52 19.34
CA HIS A 105 14.17 1.39 18.24
C HIS A 105 14.06 2.86 18.65
N ASP A 106 14.26 3.73 17.65
CA ASP A 106 13.92 5.15 17.70
C ASP A 106 12.90 5.47 16.62
N VAL A 107 12.10 6.49 16.83
CA VAL A 107 11.11 6.97 15.86
C VAL A 107 11.47 8.40 15.46
N LEU A 108 11.69 8.63 14.18
CA LEU A 108 11.83 9.96 13.59
C LEU A 108 10.48 10.34 12.98
N GLU A 109 9.75 11.20 13.68
CA GLU A 109 8.42 11.65 13.27
C GLU A 109 8.47 13.02 12.59
N CYS A 110 7.58 13.22 11.62
CA CYS A 110 7.25 14.53 11.08
C CYS A 110 5.79 14.90 11.40
N GLU A 111 5.42 16.15 11.13
CA GLU A 111 4.04 16.60 11.21
C GLU A 111 3.16 15.80 10.25
N TRP A 112 1.98 15.39 10.70
CA TRP A 112 1.03 14.63 9.88
C TRP A 112 0.63 15.42 8.62
N GLY A 113 0.60 14.71 7.49
CA GLY A 113 0.41 15.31 6.16
C GLY A 113 1.71 15.68 5.46
N LYS A 114 2.84 15.63 6.16
CA LYS A 114 4.19 15.81 5.59
C LYS A 114 4.94 14.48 5.55
N ALA A 115 6.09 14.45 4.90
CA ALA A 115 7.07 13.37 4.99
C ALA A 115 8.31 13.85 5.74
N VAL A 116 9.02 12.93 6.38
CA VAL A 116 10.35 13.20 6.97
C VAL A 116 11.25 13.75 5.87
N LEU A 117 11.93 14.85 6.12
CA LEU A 117 12.82 15.41 5.11
C LEU A 117 14.13 14.61 5.02
N PRO A 118 14.69 14.40 3.80
CA PRO A 118 15.96 13.69 3.63
C PRO A 118 17.10 14.21 4.50
N GLY A 119 17.17 15.53 4.72
CA GLY A 119 18.14 16.14 5.63
C GLY A 119 17.96 15.80 7.10
N GLU A 120 16.71 15.60 7.55
CA GLU A 120 16.40 15.14 8.92
C GLU A 120 16.86 13.69 9.12
N LEU A 121 16.57 12.82 8.13
CA LEU A 121 17.07 11.44 8.13
C LEU A 121 18.59 11.41 8.17
N GLN A 122 19.27 12.17 7.31
CA GLN A 122 20.72 12.24 7.29
C GLN A 122 21.29 12.71 8.63
N SER A 123 20.69 13.72 9.25
CA SER A 123 21.08 14.24 10.56
C SER A 123 20.90 13.20 11.68
N GLN A 124 19.81 12.41 11.64
CA GLN A 124 19.56 11.35 12.61
C GLN A 124 20.58 10.20 12.48
N LEU A 125 20.86 9.77 11.26
CA LEU A 125 21.84 8.71 10.96
C LEU A 125 23.29 9.12 11.28
N ALA A 126 23.59 10.42 11.29
CA ALA A 126 24.89 10.94 11.73
C ALA A 126 25.06 10.93 13.26
N LYS A 127 23.97 10.99 14.03
CA LYS A 127 24.00 11.00 15.51
C LYS A 127 24.07 9.61 16.11
N GLN A 128 23.40 8.63 15.47
CA GLN A 128 23.22 7.28 15.99
C GLN A 128 23.32 6.26 14.87
N SER A 129 24.02 5.16 15.13
CA SER A 129 24.10 4.01 14.21
C SER A 129 22.84 3.14 14.34
N TYR A 130 22.31 2.71 13.19
CA TYR A 130 21.18 1.80 13.09
C TYR A 130 21.53 0.65 12.15
N GLN A 131 21.04 -0.56 12.46
CA GLN A 131 21.21 -1.74 11.61
C GLN A 131 20.04 -1.88 10.61
N VAL A 132 18.90 -1.31 10.95
CA VAL A 132 17.70 -1.33 10.11
C VAL A 132 17.05 0.06 10.12
N VAL A 133 16.69 0.56 8.96
CA VAL A 133 15.84 1.73 8.78
C VAL A 133 14.55 1.27 8.10
N VAL A 134 13.40 1.66 8.63
CA VAL A 134 12.11 1.33 8.05
C VAL A 134 11.29 2.58 7.80
N CYS A 135 10.63 2.67 6.64
CA CYS A 135 9.68 3.74 6.33
C CYS A 135 8.37 3.20 5.77
N THR A 136 7.28 3.90 6.04
CA THR A 136 6.02 3.71 5.32
C THR A 136 6.06 4.59 4.06
N HIS A 137 5.95 3.98 2.87
CA HIS A 137 6.03 4.72 1.60
C HIS A 137 4.84 5.68 1.44
N VAL A 138 3.61 5.17 1.68
CA VAL A 138 2.40 6.00 1.70
C VAL A 138 1.64 5.75 3.00
N ASP A 139 1.54 6.75 3.86
CA ASP A 139 0.72 6.62 5.06
C ASP A 139 -0.77 6.82 4.73
N THR A 140 -1.56 5.82 5.02
CA THR A 140 -2.99 5.78 4.68
C THR A 140 -3.82 6.80 5.46
N ALA A 141 -3.35 7.25 6.63
CA ALA A 141 -4.07 8.23 7.45
C ALA A 141 -3.85 9.66 6.97
N THR A 142 -2.71 9.93 6.35
CA THR A 142 -2.28 11.29 5.98
C THR A 142 -2.23 11.52 4.48
N GLY A 143 -2.15 10.45 3.67
CA GLY A 143 -1.93 10.54 2.21
C GLY A 143 -0.54 11.01 1.82
N ALA A 144 0.37 11.13 2.79
CA ALA A 144 1.74 11.56 2.53
C ALA A 144 2.56 10.42 1.90
N CYS A 145 3.25 10.73 0.82
CA CYS A 145 4.17 9.85 0.11
C CYS A 145 5.61 10.19 0.47
N ALA A 146 6.34 9.24 1.03
CA ALA A 146 7.75 9.39 1.40
C ALA A 146 8.65 9.44 0.15
N PRO A 147 9.71 10.23 0.10
CA PRO A 147 10.70 10.22 -0.95
C PRO A 147 11.66 9.03 -0.81
N VAL A 148 11.13 7.80 -1.02
CA VAL A 148 11.82 6.52 -0.77
C VAL A 148 13.15 6.40 -1.49
N GLU A 149 13.23 6.88 -2.75
CA GLU A 149 14.48 6.86 -3.51
C GLU A 149 15.59 7.69 -2.83
N GLU A 150 15.23 8.86 -2.30
CA GLU A 150 16.20 9.72 -1.59
C GLU A 150 16.61 9.09 -0.26
N TYR A 151 15.65 8.52 0.49
CA TYR A 151 15.96 7.80 1.73
C TYR A 151 16.89 6.62 1.46
N ALA A 152 16.63 5.84 0.43
CA ALA A 152 17.46 4.70 0.05
C ALA A 152 18.91 5.10 -0.21
N ARG A 153 19.15 6.21 -0.95
CA ARG A 153 20.51 6.74 -1.19
C ARG A 153 21.21 7.17 0.10
N ILE A 154 20.47 7.67 1.08
CA ILE A 154 21.04 8.07 2.38
C ILE A 154 21.35 6.83 3.24
N VAL A 155 20.39 5.91 3.37
CA VAL A 155 20.52 4.69 4.18
C VAL A 155 21.63 3.80 3.66
N GLN A 156 21.77 3.66 2.34
CA GLN A 156 22.84 2.86 1.72
C GLN A 156 24.25 3.23 2.22
N LYS A 157 24.48 4.52 2.51
CA LYS A 157 25.81 5.00 2.98
C LYS A 157 26.15 4.53 4.40
N THR A 158 25.17 4.08 5.18
CA THR A 158 25.36 3.63 6.55
C THR A 158 25.58 2.12 6.67
N GLY A 159 25.26 1.37 5.61
CA GLY A 159 25.25 -0.09 5.62
C GLY A 159 24.03 -0.73 6.28
N ALA A 160 23.08 0.06 6.83
CA ALA A 160 21.82 -0.44 7.37
C ALA A 160 20.97 -1.12 6.29
N LEU A 161 20.13 -2.08 6.70
CA LEU A 161 19.07 -2.60 5.84
C LEU A 161 17.96 -1.57 5.73
N PHE A 162 17.38 -1.44 4.54
CA PHE A 162 16.27 -0.53 4.29
C PHE A 162 14.98 -1.28 3.98
N ILE A 163 13.98 -1.14 4.86
CA ILE A 163 12.66 -1.75 4.75
C ILE A 163 11.66 -0.69 4.32
N VAL A 164 10.87 -0.99 3.29
CA VAL A 164 9.79 -0.14 2.78
C VAL A 164 8.45 -0.83 3.00
N ASP A 165 7.61 -0.22 3.82
CA ASP A 165 6.19 -0.56 3.90
C ASP A 165 5.48 0.07 2.70
N GLY A 166 5.30 -0.75 1.66
CA GLY A 166 4.62 -0.41 0.42
C GLY A 166 3.13 -0.77 0.40
N VAL A 167 2.50 -1.05 1.55
CA VAL A 167 1.10 -1.53 1.58
C VAL A 167 0.16 -0.63 0.77
N CYS A 168 0.31 0.68 0.80
CA CYS A 168 -0.50 1.60 0.00
C CYS A 168 0.22 2.14 -1.25
N ALA A 169 1.38 1.58 -1.62
CA ALA A 169 2.21 2.05 -2.73
C ALA A 169 2.52 0.95 -3.76
N THR A 170 2.92 -0.27 -3.30
CA THR A 170 3.40 -1.35 -4.16
C THR A 170 2.40 -1.69 -5.27
N GLY A 171 2.86 -1.57 -6.52
CA GLY A 171 2.02 -1.77 -7.70
C GLY A 171 1.21 -0.54 -8.14
N GLY A 172 1.31 0.59 -7.44
CA GLY A 172 0.67 1.86 -7.81
C GLY A 172 1.64 3.03 -7.88
N ILE A 173 2.75 2.97 -7.13
CA ILE A 173 3.86 3.94 -7.13
C ILE A 173 5.16 3.17 -7.32
N PRO A 174 6.17 3.72 -8.02
CA PRO A 174 7.43 3.03 -8.22
C PRO A 174 8.14 2.64 -6.92
N GLU A 175 8.54 1.38 -6.82
CA GLU A 175 9.45 0.83 -5.81
C GLU A 175 10.50 0.00 -6.53
N ARG A 176 11.55 0.66 -7.03
CA ARG A 176 12.60 0.03 -7.84
C ARG A 176 13.64 -0.62 -6.95
N MET A 177 13.28 -1.78 -6.39
CA MET A 177 13.99 -2.45 -5.30
C MET A 177 15.49 -2.57 -5.56
N ASP A 178 15.89 -3.14 -6.71
CA ASP A 178 17.32 -3.36 -7.01
C ASP A 178 18.05 -2.05 -7.29
N ALA A 179 17.44 -1.14 -8.05
CA ALA A 179 18.08 0.13 -8.43
C ALA A 179 18.23 1.08 -7.22
N TRP A 180 17.24 1.10 -6.33
CA TRP A 180 17.26 1.95 -5.13
C TRP A 180 17.93 1.26 -3.93
N LYS A 181 18.31 -0.03 -4.06
CA LYS A 181 18.90 -0.81 -2.95
C LYS A 181 17.98 -0.91 -1.74
N ILE A 182 16.70 -1.15 -1.98
CA ILE A 182 15.73 -1.50 -0.93
C ILE A 182 15.98 -2.96 -0.55
N ASP A 183 16.06 -3.26 0.74
CA ASP A 183 16.33 -4.61 1.22
C ASP A 183 15.05 -5.42 1.45
N VAL A 184 13.96 -4.77 1.83
CA VAL A 184 12.66 -5.40 1.99
C VAL A 184 11.57 -4.47 1.47
N VAL A 185 10.74 -4.95 0.55
CA VAL A 185 9.44 -4.38 0.24
C VAL A 185 8.38 -5.28 0.86
N LEU A 186 7.54 -4.72 1.72
CA LEU A 186 6.39 -5.43 2.29
C LEU A 186 5.09 -4.79 1.79
N THR A 187 4.08 -5.63 1.52
CA THR A 187 2.78 -5.15 1.04
C THR A 187 1.65 -6.12 1.39
N ALA A 188 0.44 -5.80 0.92
CA ALA A 188 -0.75 -6.63 1.08
C ALA A 188 -1.60 -6.61 -0.19
N ALA A 189 -2.26 -7.70 -0.46
CA ALA A 189 -2.92 -7.94 -1.75
C ALA A 189 -4.12 -7.02 -2.03
N GLN A 190 -4.84 -6.55 -0.99
CA GLN A 190 -6.09 -5.79 -1.08
C GLN A 190 -5.93 -4.28 -1.35
N LYS A 191 -4.78 -3.85 -1.81
CA LYS A 191 -4.44 -2.44 -2.09
C LYS A 191 -4.23 -2.24 -3.60
N CYS A 192 -3.09 -1.69 -3.99
CA CYS A 192 -2.83 -1.47 -5.42
C CYS A 192 -2.76 -2.76 -6.26
N LEU A 193 -2.56 -3.93 -5.63
CA LEU A 193 -2.57 -5.22 -6.31
C LEU A 193 -4.00 -5.68 -6.68
N GLY A 194 -5.03 -5.14 -6.03
CA GLY A 194 -6.43 -5.24 -6.46
C GLY A 194 -7.10 -6.59 -6.24
N THR A 195 -6.67 -7.38 -5.25
CA THR A 195 -7.33 -8.63 -4.85
C THR A 195 -8.11 -8.47 -3.54
N PRO A 196 -8.94 -9.44 -3.13
CA PRO A 196 -9.48 -9.48 -1.79
C PRO A 196 -8.39 -9.49 -0.71
N PRO A 197 -8.68 -9.06 0.54
CA PRO A 197 -7.75 -9.20 1.65
C PRO A 197 -7.54 -10.67 2.02
N GLY A 198 -6.31 -11.08 2.32
CA GLY A 198 -5.99 -12.46 2.70
C GLY A 198 -4.52 -12.82 2.51
N LEU A 199 -3.76 -12.00 1.79
CA LEU A 199 -2.34 -12.23 1.53
C LEU A 199 -1.45 -11.13 2.13
N CYS A 200 -0.48 -11.58 2.91
CA CYS A 200 0.71 -10.89 3.37
C CYS A 200 1.84 -11.16 2.36
N ILE A 201 2.49 -10.13 1.87
CA ILE A 201 3.44 -10.22 0.76
C ILE A 201 4.73 -9.50 1.14
N LEU A 202 5.87 -10.15 0.92
CA LEU A 202 7.19 -9.55 1.09
C LEU A 202 8.09 -9.94 -0.09
N VAL A 203 9.03 -9.05 -0.41
CA VAL A 203 10.18 -9.38 -1.26
C VAL A 203 11.43 -8.94 -0.52
N LEU A 204 12.35 -9.86 -0.29
CA LEU A 204 13.60 -9.62 0.42
C LEU A 204 14.79 -9.64 -0.54
N SER A 205 15.72 -8.71 -0.36
CA SER A 205 17.02 -8.75 -1.04
C SER A 205 17.88 -9.91 -0.52
N GLU A 206 18.92 -10.27 -1.27
CA GLU A 206 19.93 -11.23 -0.82
C GLU A 206 20.53 -10.82 0.54
N ARG A 207 20.84 -9.52 0.73
CA ARG A 207 21.33 -8.97 2.01
C ARG A 207 20.35 -9.21 3.17
N ALA A 208 19.06 -8.99 2.95
CA ALA A 208 18.03 -9.24 3.97
C ALA A 208 17.91 -10.74 4.28
N MET A 209 17.97 -11.60 3.26
CA MET A 209 17.97 -13.04 3.44
C MET A 209 19.23 -13.54 4.17
N ASP A 210 20.39 -12.99 3.88
CA ASP A 210 21.64 -13.31 4.58
C ASP A 210 21.58 -12.87 6.04
N LYS A 211 20.99 -11.70 6.32
CA LYS A 211 20.72 -11.28 7.70
C LYS A 211 19.85 -12.31 8.42
N ARG A 212 18.73 -12.77 7.79
CA ARG A 212 17.90 -13.82 8.40
C ARG A 212 18.67 -15.13 8.60
N ARG A 213 19.47 -15.57 7.66
CA ARG A 213 20.30 -16.80 7.78
C ARG A 213 21.34 -16.70 8.90
N SER A 214 21.86 -15.50 9.17
CA SER A 214 22.83 -15.28 10.25
C SER A 214 22.20 -15.34 11.65
N MET A 215 20.88 -15.21 11.77
CA MET A 215 20.17 -15.30 13.03
C MET A 215 19.84 -16.76 13.34
N SER A 216 20.28 -17.28 14.48
CA SER A 216 20.07 -18.68 14.90
C SER A 216 18.58 -19.03 15.06
N SER A 217 17.77 -18.09 15.56
CA SER A 217 16.33 -18.23 15.73
C SER A 217 15.65 -16.85 15.76
N ILE A 218 14.34 -16.85 15.57
CA ILE A 218 13.48 -15.70 15.81
C ILE A 218 12.34 -16.08 16.75
N PRO A 219 11.73 -15.14 17.48
CA PRO A 219 10.65 -15.43 18.43
C PRO A 219 9.29 -15.68 17.71
N ALA A 220 9.31 -16.47 16.64
CA ALA A 220 8.13 -16.81 15.84
C ALA A 220 8.31 -18.14 15.13
N TYR A 221 7.20 -18.86 14.92
CA TYR A 221 7.20 -20.12 14.16
C TYR A 221 6.63 -19.91 12.76
N TYR A 222 5.40 -19.41 12.65
CA TYR A 222 4.72 -19.19 11.38
C TYR A 222 5.37 -18.06 10.57
N SER A 223 5.83 -17.00 11.24
CA SER A 223 6.44 -15.82 10.63
C SER A 223 7.92 -16.01 10.24
N ASP A 224 8.50 -17.19 10.45
CA ASP A 224 9.88 -17.48 10.08
C ASP A 224 10.00 -17.74 8.57
N LEU A 225 10.59 -16.80 7.85
CA LEU A 225 10.74 -16.87 6.39
C LEU A 225 11.63 -18.03 5.92
N LEU A 226 12.57 -18.52 6.75
CA LEU A 226 13.36 -19.71 6.39
C LEU A 226 12.51 -20.98 6.31
N ARG A 227 11.35 -21.02 6.96
CA ARG A 227 10.40 -22.13 6.84
C ARG A 227 9.55 -22.02 5.58
N TRP A 228 9.27 -20.80 5.13
CA TRP A 228 8.52 -20.53 3.90
C TRP A 228 9.38 -20.60 2.63
N LEU A 229 10.66 -20.28 2.72
CA LEU A 229 11.58 -20.24 1.57
C LEU A 229 11.56 -21.54 0.73
N PRO A 230 11.59 -22.76 1.32
CA PRO A 230 11.50 -23.99 0.55
C PRO A 230 10.20 -24.13 -0.26
N ILE A 231 9.09 -23.51 0.22
CA ILE A 231 7.79 -23.54 -0.48
C ILE A 231 7.80 -22.56 -1.65
N MET A 232 8.39 -21.37 -1.46
CA MET A 232 8.50 -20.39 -2.56
C MET A 232 9.32 -20.95 -3.74
N HIS A 233 10.37 -21.71 -3.45
CA HIS A 233 11.21 -22.35 -4.48
C HIS A 233 10.60 -23.65 -5.05
N GLN A 234 9.93 -24.41 -4.21
CA GLN A 234 9.32 -25.70 -4.55
C GLN A 234 7.91 -25.79 -3.95
N PRO A 235 6.90 -25.20 -4.63
CA PRO A 235 5.53 -25.10 -4.08
C PRO A 235 4.86 -26.44 -3.73
N ALA A 236 5.38 -27.56 -4.26
CA ALA A 236 4.93 -28.88 -3.85
C ALA A 236 5.38 -29.33 -2.44
N ARG A 237 6.28 -28.58 -1.78
CA ARG A 237 6.65 -28.83 -0.39
C ARG A 237 5.60 -28.29 0.55
N TYR A 238 5.57 -28.81 1.77
CA TYR A 238 4.61 -28.43 2.80
C TYR A 238 5.30 -27.88 4.05
N PHE A 239 4.83 -26.76 4.52
CA PHE A 239 5.09 -26.22 5.86
C PHE A 239 3.78 -25.83 6.55
N SER A 240 2.92 -25.11 5.84
CA SER A 240 1.58 -24.73 6.27
C SER A 240 0.69 -24.64 5.04
N THR A 241 -0.61 -24.94 5.19
CA THR A 241 -1.55 -24.87 4.07
C THR A 241 -1.75 -23.42 3.64
N PRO A 242 -1.40 -23.08 2.38
CA PRO A 242 -1.62 -21.73 1.85
C PRO A 242 -3.11 -21.51 1.54
N CYS A 243 -3.53 -20.24 1.43
CA CYS A 243 -4.88 -19.90 1.00
C CYS A 243 -4.99 -20.01 -0.53
N VAL A 244 -5.26 -21.22 -1.01
CA VAL A 244 -5.23 -21.64 -2.42
C VAL A 244 -6.01 -20.68 -3.32
N ASN A 245 -7.29 -20.38 -3.00
CA ASN A 245 -8.14 -19.55 -3.83
C ASN A 245 -7.67 -18.08 -3.86
N GLU A 246 -7.13 -17.56 -2.75
CA GLU A 246 -6.55 -16.22 -2.70
C GLU A 246 -5.28 -16.11 -3.56
N ILE A 247 -4.44 -17.15 -3.55
CA ILE A 247 -3.25 -17.19 -4.42
C ILE A 247 -3.66 -17.26 -5.89
N ARG A 248 -4.72 -18.00 -6.22
CA ARG A 248 -5.28 -18.05 -7.57
C ARG A 248 -5.80 -16.68 -8.02
N ALA A 249 -6.54 -15.98 -7.15
CA ALA A 249 -6.98 -14.60 -7.41
C ALA A 249 -5.79 -13.64 -7.57
N PHE A 250 -4.74 -13.80 -6.76
CA PHE A 250 -3.52 -13.01 -6.83
C PHE A 250 -2.73 -13.30 -8.11
N TYR A 251 -2.66 -14.55 -8.52
CA TYR A 251 -2.05 -14.95 -9.81
C TYR A 251 -2.71 -14.19 -10.96
N GLU A 252 -4.05 -14.19 -11.01
CA GLU A 252 -4.78 -13.48 -12.06
C GLU A 252 -4.57 -11.96 -11.98
N ALA A 253 -4.56 -11.38 -10.78
CA ALA A 253 -4.28 -9.97 -10.58
C ALA A 253 -2.88 -9.58 -11.08
N THR A 254 -1.86 -10.39 -10.77
CA THR A 254 -0.49 -10.11 -11.23
C THR A 254 -0.35 -10.26 -12.76
N ARG A 255 -1.08 -11.19 -13.38
CA ARG A 255 -1.15 -11.28 -14.85
C ARG A 255 -1.72 -10.00 -15.46
N MET A 256 -2.85 -9.50 -14.92
CA MET A 256 -3.45 -8.24 -15.39
C MET A 256 -2.48 -7.07 -15.24
N ILE A 257 -1.72 -7.01 -14.14
CA ILE A 257 -0.68 -5.98 -13.94
C ILE A 257 0.41 -6.10 -15.00
N MET A 258 0.85 -7.30 -15.34
CA MET A 258 1.85 -7.52 -16.40
C MET A 258 1.31 -7.20 -17.79
N GLU A 259 0.03 -7.47 -18.06
CA GLU A 259 -0.66 -7.11 -19.31
C GLU A 259 -0.74 -5.57 -19.48
N GLU A 260 -1.02 -4.83 -18.40
CA GLU A 260 -1.02 -3.36 -18.39
C GLU A 260 0.40 -2.79 -18.51
N GLY A 261 1.36 -3.40 -17.87
CA GLY A 261 2.73 -2.95 -17.74
C GLY A 261 2.91 -1.91 -16.63
N MET A 262 4.02 -2.03 -15.86
CA MET A 262 4.22 -1.22 -14.64
C MET A 262 4.29 0.28 -14.91
N GLU A 263 4.96 0.73 -15.96
CA GLU A 263 5.08 2.16 -16.27
C GLU A 263 3.73 2.79 -16.67
N ALA A 264 2.91 2.04 -17.44
CA ALA A 264 1.55 2.47 -17.78
C ALA A 264 0.67 2.53 -16.52
N ARG A 265 0.79 1.54 -15.64
CA ARG A 265 0.07 1.48 -14.38
C ARG A 265 0.40 2.64 -13.45
N PHE A 266 1.66 3.01 -13.29
CA PHE A 266 2.07 4.19 -12.52
C PHE A 266 1.50 5.49 -13.09
N LYS A 267 1.58 5.66 -14.42
CA LYS A 267 1.00 6.82 -15.11
C LYS A 267 -0.51 6.91 -14.90
N ARG A 268 -1.23 5.78 -14.96
CA ARG A 268 -2.67 5.73 -14.71
C ARG A 268 -3.03 6.13 -13.28
N HIS A 269 -2.31 5.62 -12.28
CA HIS A 269 -2.52 6.02 -10.88
C HIS A 269 -2.28 7.51 -10.67
N ASP A 270 -1.20 8.06 -11.23
CA ASP A 270 -0.92 9.49 -11.15
C ASP A 270 -2.00 10.32 -11.85
N LEU A 271 -2.40 9.93 -13.06
CA LEU A 271 -3.45 10.61 -13.82
C LEU A 271 -4.76 10.64 -13.02
N TYR A 272 -5.20 9.52 -12.47
CA TYR A 272 -6.45 9.46 -11.70
C TYR A 272 -6.35 10.23 -10.38
N ALA A 273 -5.21 10.20 -9.71
CA ALA A 273 -4.96 11.02 -8.54
C ALA A 273 -5.09 12.53 -8.84
N ARG A 274 -4.48 12.99 -9.94
CA ARG A 274 -4.58 14.40 -10.38
C ARG A 274 -6.02 14.76 -10.78
N ALA A 275 -6.71 13.89 -11.51
CA ALA A 275 -8.08 14.11 -11.94
C ALA A 275 -9.03 14.23 -10.74
N ILE A 276 -8.98 13.29 -9.79
CA ILE A 276 -9.80 13.31 -8.58
C ILE A 276 -9.53 14.58 -7.76
N ARG A 277 -8.26 14.91 -7.53
CA ARG A 277 -7.90 16.12 -6.78
C ARG A 277 -8.36 17.40 -7.48
N ALA A 278 -8.21 17.49 -8.80
CA ALA A 278 -8.69 18.64 -9.57
C ALA A 278 -10.22 18.78 -9.47
N GLY A 279 -10.96 17.67 -9.61
CA GLY A 279 -12.41 17.66 -9.46
C GLY A 279 -12.87 18.08 -8.07
N LEU A 280 -12.28 17.50 -7.01
CA LEU A 280 -12.61 17.86 -5.63
C LEU A 280 -12.26 19.32 -5.30
N ALA A 281 -11.10 19.81 -5.75
CA ALA A 281 -10.72 21.22 -5.57
C ALA A 281 -11.70 22.19 -6.25
N ALA A 282 -12.19 21.85 -7.45
CA ALA A 282 -13.19 22.64 -8.17
C ALA A 282 -14.55 22.70 -7.44
N LEU A 283 -14.79 21.77 -6.53
CA LEU A 283 -15.98 21.71 -5.66
C LEU A 283 -15.75 22.32 -4.26
N GLY A 284 -14.58 22.92 -4.01
CA GLY A 284 -14.26 23.59 -2.74
C GLY A 284 -13.64 22.70 -1.67
N PHE A 285 -13.31 21.44 -1.96
CA PHE A 285 -12.60 20.59 -1.03
C PHE A 285 -11.12 20.97 -0.93
N GLY A 286 -10.57 20.90 0.29
CA GLY A 286 -9.14 21.02 0.56
C GLY A 286 -8.44 19.65 0.64
N PHE A 287 -7.13 19.66 0.86
CA PHE A 287 -6.35 18.44 1.07
C PHE A 287 -5.53 18.55 2.36
N PHE A 288 -5.54 17.48 3.14
CA PHE A 288 -4.78 17.40 4.38
C PHE A 288 -3.28 17.23 4.12
N THR A 289 -2.95 16.49 3.06
CA THR A 289 -1.58 16.22 2.66
C THR A 289 -0.90 17.47 2.11
N ASP A 290 0.33 17.76 2.56
CA ASP A 290 1.18 18.82 2.02
C ASP A 290 1.39 18.61 0.51
N ALA A 291 1.26 19.67 -0.27
CA ALA A 291 1.34 19.64 -1.73
C ALA A 291 2.69 19.12 -2.30
N ARG A 292 3.72 19.02 -1.47
CA ARG A 292 5.02 18.42 -1.85
C ARG A 292 5.02 16.89 -1.81
N PHE A 293 4.09 16.27 -1.09
CA PHE A 293 4.11 14.83 -0.79
C PHE A 293 2.81 14.10 -1.10
N PRO A 294 2.04 14.44 -2.15
CA PRO A 294 0.76 13.80 -2.42
C PRO A 294 0.97 12.39 -2.99
N ALA A 295 0.31 11.39 -2.41
CA ALA A 295 0.34 10.02 -2.94
C ALA A 295 -0.50 9.88 -4.21
N SER A 296 -0.05 9.08 -5.18
CA SER A 296 -0.82 8.75 -6.38
C SER A 296 -1.85 7.63 -6.16
N THR A 297 -1.98 7.10 -4.94
CA THR A 297 -2.86 5.95 -4.63
C THR A 297 -4.05 6.28 -3.76
N LEU A 298 -3.99 7.39 -3.04
CA LEU A 298 -5.11 7.88 -2.22
C LEU A 298 -5.02 9.39 -2.01
N SER A 299 -6.15 10.01 -1.68
CA SER A 299 -6.24 11.40 -1.25
C SER A 299 -6.92 11.49 0.12
N VAL A 300 -6.39 12.36 0.99
CA VAL A 300 -6.98 12.71 2.29
C VAL A 300 -7.56 14.10 2.17
N VAL A 301 -8.88 14.19 2.23
CA VAL A 301 -9.68 15.31 1.74
C VAL A 301 -10.32 16.04 2.91
N LEU A 302 -10.08 17.34 3.01
CA LEU A 302 -10.73 18.23 3.96
C LEU A 302 -12.11 18.65 3.42
N TYR A 303 -13.11 18.68 4.29
CA TYR A 303 -14.44 19.13 3.91
C TYR A 303 -14.47 20.64 3.66
N PRO A 304 -15.33 21.11 2.73
CA PRO A 304 -15.69 22.54 2.68
C PRO A 304 -16.37 22.98 3.98
N ASP A 305 -16.34 24.28 4.27
CA ASP A 305 -16.97 24.85 5.45
C ASP A 305 -18.48 24.50 5.50
N GLY A 306 -18.93 24.05 6.67
CA GLY A 306 -20.32 23.68 6.92
C GLY A 306 -20.73 22.28 6.44
N VAL A 307 -19.83 21.49 5.83
CA VAL A 307 -20.10 20.10 5.45
C VAL A 307 -19.70 19.14 6.58
N ASP A 308 -20.67 18.45 7.15
CA ASP A 308 -20.47 17.46 8.22
C ASP A 308 -19.94 16.12 7.69
N ASP A 309 -18.92 15.54 8.34
CA ASP A 309 -18.29 14.28 7.97
C ASP A 309 -19.29 13.13 7.84
N LYS A 310 -20.13 12.93 8.84
CA LYS A 310 -21.06 11.80 8.88
C LYS A 310 -22.18 11.97 7.83
N ALA A 311 -22.75 13.16 7.74
CA ALA A 311 -23.78 13.46 6.75
C ALA A 311 -23.25 13.28 5.32
N PHE A 312 -22.07 13.83 5.04
CA PHE A 312 -21.43 13.68 3.71
C PHE A 312 -21.20 12.22 3.35
N ARG A 313 -20.54 11.44 4.19
CA ARG A 313 -20.22 10.04 3.88
C ARG A 313 -21.47 9.15 3.79
N THR A 314 -22.51 9.43 4.59
CA THR A 314 -23.78 8.71 4.52
C THR A 314 -24.49 9.00 3.20
N THR A 315 -24.62 10.26 2.81
CA THR A 315 -25.27 10.65 1.56
C THR A 315 -24.46 10.19 0.34
N LEU A 316 -23.12 10.24 0.40
CA LEU A 316 -22.26 9.72 -0.67
C LEU A 316 -22.43 8.20 -0.84
N TYR A 317 -22.56 7.46 0.27
CA TYR A 317 -22.87 6.03 0.25
C TYR A 317 -24.22 5.76 -0.42
N GLU A 318 -25.25 6.56 -0.15
CA GLU A 318 -26.56 6.48 -0.82
C GLU A 318 -26.44 6.77 -2.32
N ASN A 319 -25.57 7.70 -2.70
CA ASN A 319 -25.26 8.02 -4.10
C ASN A 319 -24.33 7.01 -4.79
N GLY A 320 -24.01 5.89 -4.13
CA GLY A 320 -23.32 4.76 -4.75
C GLY A 320 -21.80 4.74 -4.62
N VAL A 321 -21.19 5.62 -3.81
CA VAL A 321 -19.75 5.67 -3.58
C VAL A 321 -19.43 5.52 -2.10
N VAL A 322 -18.43 4.69 -1.79
CA VAL A 322 -17.99 4.42 -0.41
C VAL A 322 -16.60 4.98 -0.20
N VAL A 323 -16.45 5.91 0.73
CA VAL A 323 -15.15 6.46 1.17
C VAL A 323 -14.93 6.20 2.66
N ALA A 324 -13.68 6.25 3.13
CA ALA A 324 -13.35 6.06 4.54
C ALA A 324 -13.30 7.41 5.28
N GLY A 325 -13.69 7.44 6.55
CA GLY A 325 -13.44 8.59 7.42
C GLY A 325 -11.97 8.74 7.82
N GLY A 326 -11.63 9.81 8.51
CA GLY A 326 -10.31 10.03 9.08
C GLY A 326 -9.89 8.94 10.09
N LEU A 327 -8.61 8.90 10.45
CA LEU A 327 -8.04 8.04 11.49
C LEU A 327 -7.38 8.90 12.57
N ALA A 328 -7.45 8.43 13.81
CA ALA A 328 -6.84 9.07 14.98
C ALA A 328 -7.12 10.60 15.01
N GLN A 329 -6.10 11.44 14.93
CA GLN A 329 -6.25 12.91 15.03
C GLN A 329 -6.99 13.58 13.86
N THR A 330 -7.22 12.86 12.75
CA THR A 330 -7.98 13.34 11.58
C THR A 330 -9.45 12.92 11.60
N LEU A 331 -9.88 12.17 12.63
CA LEU A 331 -11.25 11.68 12.76
C LEU A 331 -12.25 12.86 12.76
N GLY A 332 -13.29 12.76 11.90
CA GLY A 332 -14.32 13.79 11.73
C GLY A 332 -13.87 15.04 10.96
N LYS A 333 -12.60 15.17 10.60
CA LYS A 333 -12.05 16.34 9.90
C LYS A 333 -11.84 16.10 8.41
N VAL A 334 -11.67 14.84 8.01
CA VAL A 334 -11.36 14.43 6.64
C VAL A 334 -12.11 13.17 6.26
N PHE A 335 -12.28 12.96 4.97
CA PHE A 335 -12.47 11.63 4.42
C PHE A 335 -11.25 11.21 3.61
N ARG A 336 -11.10 9.89 3.43
CA ARG A 336 -10.03 9.30 2.65
C ARG A 336 -10.61 8.59 1.44
N MET A 337 -10.16 8.99 0.27
CA MET A 337 -10.55 8.40 -1.00
C MET A 337 -9.37 7.64 -1.60
N GLY A 338 -9.49 6.31 -1.67
CA GLY A 338 -8.55 5.46 -2.39
C GLY A 338 -8.81 5.53 -3.89
N HIS A 339 -7.75 5.69 -4.66
CA HIS A 339 -7.82 5.64 -6.13
C HIS A 339 -6.74 4.71 -6.68
N MET A 340 -6.60 3.57 -6.01
CA MET A 340 -5.62 2.53 -6.27
C MET A 340 -6.23 1.27 -6.89
N GLY A 341 -5.38 0.41 -7.42
CA GLY A 341 -5.78 -0.89 -7.95
C GLY A 341 -6.29 -0.80 -9.40
N ASN A 342 -7.46 -1.36 -9.66
CA ASN A 342 -7.99 -1.56 -11.01
C ASN A 342 -9.13 -0.58 -11.38
N LEU A 343 -9.08 0.65 -10.89
CA LEU A 343 -10.04 1.69 -11.26
C LEU A 343 -9.95 2.04 -12.75
N SER A 344 -11.10 2.41 -13.31
CA SER A 344 -11.25 2.95 -14.67
C SER A 344 -11.46 4.47 -14.65
N ALA A 345 -11.33 5.12 -15.81
CA ALA A 345 -11.68 6.54 -15.95
C ALA A 345 -13.18 6.78 -15.67
N GLY A 346 -14.05 5.82 -16.04
CA GLY A 346 -15.49 5.88 -15.74
C GLY A 346 -15.78 5.86 -14.24
N ASP A 347 -14.99 5.12 -13.45
CA ASP A 347 -15.13 5.11 -11.99
C ASP A 347 -14.75 6.48 -11.38
N VAL A 348 -13.73 7.13 -11.92
CA VAL A 348 -13.32 8.48 -11.50
C VAL A 348 -14.42 9.50 -11.80
N GLN A 349 -15.01 9.47 -13.00
CA GLN A 349 -16.12 10.35 -13.39
C GLN A 349 -17.34 10.11 -12.51
N PHE A 350 -17.74 8.85 -12.34
CA PHE A 350 -18.88 8.46 -11.49
C PHE A 350 -18.68 8.93 -10.02
N ALA A 351 -17.45 8.82 -9.49
CA ALA A 351 -17.16 9.28 -8.15
C ALA A 351 -17.41 10.79 -7.98
N LEU A 352 -16.99 11.60 -8.94
CA LEU A 352 -17.18 13.06 -8.87
C LEU A 352 -18.66 13.46 -9.10
N GLU A 353 -19.37 12.77 -9.98
CA GLU A 353 -20.83 12.96 -10.11
C GLU A 353 -21.55 12.65 -8.79
N ALA A 354 -21.17 11.58 -8.10
CA ALA A 354 -21.74 11.23 -6.81
C ALA A 354 -21.42 12.28 -5.73
N VAL A 355 -20.21 12.86 -5.75
CA VAL A 355 -19.83 13.96 -4.85
C VAL A 355 -20.68 15.21 -5.12
N GLU A 356 -20.88 15.60 -6.38
CA GLU A 356 -21.74 16.75 -6.73
C GLU A 356 -23.19 16.51 -6.27
N LYS A 357 -23.76 15.32 -6.53
CA LYS A 357 -25.09 14.93 -6.04
C LYS A 357 -25.19 14.99 -4.53
N THR A 358 -24.12 14.60 -3.83
CA THR A 358 -24.05 14.63 -2.38
C THR A 358 -24.05 16.07 -1.84
N LEU A 359 -23.23 16.96 -2.39
CA LEU A 359 -23.20 18.37 -2.01
C LEU A 359 -24.56 19.04 -2.24
N ALA A 360 -25.22 18.78 -3.39
CA ALA A 360 -26.56 19.29 -3.70
C ALA A 360 -27.61 18.80 -2.68
N ALA A 361 -27.60 17.51 -2.33
CA ALA A 361 -28.51 16.93 -1.34
C ALA A 361 -28.31 17.50 0.07
N LEU A 362 -27.10 17.89 0.41
CA LEU A 362 -26.75 18.56 1.68
C LEU A 362 -27.01 20.07 1.66
N GLY A 363 -27.49 20.64 0.55
CA GLY A 363 -27.72 22.08 0.40
C GLY A 363 -26.45 22.92 0.37
N HIS A 364 -25.28 22.31 0.14
CA HIS A 364 -24.02 23.04 0.05
C HIS A 364 -23.89 23.70 -1.33
N GLY A 365 -23.54 25.01 -1.32
CA GLY A 365 -23.40 25.78 -2.56
C GLY A 365 -22.10 25.44 -3.30
N PHE A 366 -22.22 25.06 -4.57
CA PHE A 366 -21.10 24.82 -5.48
C PHE A 366 -21.50 25.09 -6.92
N ARG A 367 -20.55 25.20 -7.83
CA ARG A 367 -20.84 25.34 -9.26
C ARG A 367 -21.09 23.95 -9.86
N ALA A 368 -22.32 23.65 -10.23
CA ALA A 368 -22.71 22.37 -10.83
C ALA A 368 -21.89 22.05 -12.08
N GLY A 369 -21.43 20.81 -12.21
CA GLY A 369 -20.58 20.33 -13.30
C GLY A 369 -19.12 20.76 -13.23
N ALA A 370 -18.71 21.58 -12.24
CA ALA A 370 -17.33 22.05 -12.14
C ALA A 370 -16.35 20.94 -11.81
N GLY A 371 -16.74 20.01 -10.93
CA GLY A 371 -15.93 18.85 -10.58
C GLY A 371 -15.70 17.92 -11.77
N LEU A 372 -16.79 17.56 -12.47
CA LEU A 372 -16.70 16.70 -13.64
C LEU A 372 -15.88 17.32 -14.77
N ALA A 373 -16.13 18.62 -15.08
CA ALA A 373 -15.35 19.34 -16.10
C ALA A 373 -13.83 19.39 -15.76
N ALA A 374 -13.48 19.55 -14.49
CA ALA A 374 -12.09 19.53 -14.06
C ALA A 374 -11.46 18.13 -14.22
N VAL A 375 -12.19 17.06 -13.92
CA VAL A 375 -11.78 15.66 -14.16
C VAL A 375 -11.54 15.41 -15.65
N GLU A 376 -12.50 15.75 -16.51
CA GLU A 376 -12.43 15.54 -17.96
C GLU A 376 -11.23 16.26 -18.57
N LYS A 377 -10.97 17.49 -18.14
CA LYS A 377 -9.82 18.27 -18.58
C LYS A 377 -8.50 17.56 -18.26
N VAL A 378 -8.36 16.94 -17.10
CA VAL A 378 -7.14 16.20 -16.71
C VAL A 378 -7.06 14.87 -17.45
N LEU A 379 -8.17 14.13 -17.60
CA LEU A 379 -8.18 12.82 -18.28
C LEU A 379 -7.88 12.94 -19.79
N SER A 380 -8.11 14.11 -20.39
CA SER A 380 -7.86 14.38 -21.82
C SER A 380 -6.50 15.01 -22.10
N SER A 381 -5.69 15.31 -21.07
CA SER A 381 -4.34 15.89 -21.20
C SER A 381 -3.25 14.83 -21.16
#